data_48e950177e7795a10f585ae37f6c0545
#
_entry.id   48e950177e7795a10f585ae37f6c0545
#
_cell.length_a   1.000
_cell.length_b   1.000
_cell.length_c   1.000
_cell.angle_alpha   90.00
_cell.angle_beta   90.00
_cell.angle_gamma   90.00
#
_symmetry.space_group_name_H-M   'P 1'
#
loop_
_entity.id
_entity.type
_entity.pdbx_description
1 polymer ?
#
loop_
_entity_poly.entity_id
_entity_poly.type
_entity_poly.pdbx_seq_one_letter_code
_entity_poly.pdbx_strand_id
1 'polypeptide(L)'
;MTALLSLDRLSKRFRGLVAVDGVSFAVPEGAIFAVIGPNGAGKTTLFRMITGAETPDAGTLKIGETVAVGYVDQSRDALSPDKTVFEEITGGSEEIELGKKKVASRAYVSWFNFKGGSQQRKVGSLSGGERNRVHLAKLLKKGSNLLLLDEPTNDLDVDTLRALEEALLSYAGCAVVISHDRWFLDRIATHILAFEGDSEVVWFEGNYQDYEADRKRRLGAAADQPHRIKYRKLTRG
;
A
#
# COMPACT_ATOMS: atom_id res chain seq x y z
N MET A 1 -5.41 -19.02 -12.65
CA MET A 1 -5.55 -17.55 -12.52
C MET A 1 -4.17 -16.94 -12.70
N THR A 2 -4.02 -15.95 -13.57
CA THR A 2 -2.72 -15.33 -13.85
C THR A 2 -2.44 -14.34 -12.70
N ALA A 3 -1.37 -14.54 -11.97
CA ALA A 3 -0.97 -13.61 -10.90
C ALA A 3 -0.48 -12.30 -11.53
N LEU A 4 -0.93 -11.16 -11.04
CA LEU A 4 -0.46 -9.83 -11.47
C LEU A 4 0.95 -9.54 -10.97
N LEU A 5 1.28 -10.04 -9.78
CA LEU A 5 2.59 -9.96 -9.16
C LEU A 5 2.95 -11.33 -8.57
N SER A 6 4.16 -11.81 -8.82
CA SER A 6 4.66 -13.06 -8.25
C SER A 6 6.09 -12.89 -7.79
N LEU A 7 6.35 -13.31 -6.56
CA LEU A 7 7.67 -13.36 -5.95
C LEU A 7 8.01 -14.80 -5.61
N ASP A 8 9.23 -15.21 -5.91
CA ASP A 8 9.76 -16.52 -5.54
C ASP A 8 11.11 -16.35 -4.85
N ARG A 9 11.17 -16.69 -3.56
CA ARG A 9 12.34 -16.63 -2.67
C ARG A 9 13.12 -15.32 -2.74
N LEU A 10 12.37 -14.19 -2.84
CA LEU A 10 12.94 -12.86 -2.96
C LEU A 10 13.70 -12.48 -1.70
N SER A 11 14.96 -12.08 -1.85
CA SER A 11 15.81 -11.70 -0.73
C SER A 11 16.58 -10.43 -1.01
N LYS A 12 16.78 -9.61 0.04
CA LYS A 12 17.57 -8.37 0.00
C LYS A 12 18.38 -8.19 1.27
N ARG A 13 19.65 -7.85 1.10
CA ARG A 13 20.61 -7.64 2.19
C ARG A 13 21.26 -6.28 2.05
N PHE A 14 21.48 -5.60 3.15
CA PHE A 14 22.23 -4.35 3.22
C PHE A 14 23.40 -4.49 4.18
N ARG A 15 24.62 -4.50 3.66
CA ARG A 15 25.90 -4.60 4.39
C ARG A 15 26.00 -5.73 5.42
N GLY A 16 25.26 -5.87 6.40
CA GLY A 16 25.28 -6.92 7.42
C GLY A 16 23.89 -7.23 7.94
N LEU A 17 22.87 -6.64 7.30
CA LEU A 17 21.48 -6.76 7.66
C LEU A 17 20.71 -7.49 6.58
N VAL A 18 19.95 -8.51 6.94
CA VAL A 18 18.99 -9.14 6.04
C VAL A 18 17.67 -8.38 6.19
N ALA A 19 17.30 -7.61 5.16
CA ALA A 19 16.07 -6.83 5.17
C ALA A 19 14.85 -7.66 4.74
N VAL A 20 15.03 -8.54 3.76
CA VAL A 20 14.00 -9.47 3.25
C VAL A 20 14.69 -10.81 3.02
N ASP A 21 14.11 -11.92 3.49
CA ASP A 21 14.69 -13.26 3.38
C ASP A 21 13.69 -14.26 2.81
N GLY A 22 13.92 -14.69 1.57
CA GLY A 22 13.21 -15.80 0.93
C GLY A 22 11.70 -15.61 0.75
N VAL A 23 11.21 -14.38 0.61
CA VAL A 23 9.78 -14.09 0.53
C VAL A 23 9.18 -14.60 -0.77
N SER A 24 8.13 -15.42 -0.66
CA SER A 24 7.39 -15.98 -1.80
C SER A 24 5.89 -15.74 -1.61
N PHE A 25 5.26 -15.11 -2.59
CA PHE A 25 3.81 -15.00 -2.68
C PHE A 25 3.38 -14.59 -4.09
N ALA A 26 2.11 -14.72 -4.37
CA ALA A 26 1.50 -14.26 -5.61
C ALA A 26 0.25 -13.45 -5.30
N VAL A 27 0.06 -12.34 -6.02
CA VAL A 27 -1.10 -11.46 -5.89
C VAL A 27 -2.06 -11.76 -7.03
N PRO A 28 -3.19 -12.43 -6.76
CA PRO A 28 -4.23 -12.67 -7.75
C PRO A 28 -5.02 -11.39 -8.03
N GLU A 29 -5.70 -11.36 -9.15
CA GLU A 29 -6.58 -10.26 -9.53
C GLU A 29 -7.69 -10.04 -8.49
N GLY A 30 -7.97 -8.78 -8.15
CA GLY A 30 -8.99 -8.40 -7.18
C GLY A 30 -8.60 -8.57 -5.71
N ALA A 31 -7.39 -9.04 -5.41
CA ALA A 31 -6.94 -9.22 -4.03
C ALA A 31 -6.39 -7.92 -3.42
N ILE A 32 -6.64 -7.74 -2.13
CA ILE A 32 -6.03 -6.69 -1.31
C ILE A 32 -5.13 -7.37 -0.27
N PHE A 33 -3.83 -7.21 -0.43
CA PHE A 33 -2.82 -7.72 0.50
C PHE A 33 -2.47 -6.66 1.54
N ALA A 34 -2.65 -6.98 2.81
CA ALA A 34 -2.10 -6.19 3.89
C ALA A 34 -0.70 -6.71 4.26
N VAL A 35 0.29 -5.85 4.20
CA VAL A 35 1.66 -6.15 4.63
C VAL A 35 1.86 -5.57 6.02
N ILE A 36 1.97 -6.44 7.00
CA ILE A 36 2.08 -6.06 8.40
C ILE A 36 3.42 -6.50 9.00
N GLY A 37 3.78 -5.89 10.11
CA GLY A 37 4.99 -6.21 10.84
C GLY A 37 5.61 -4.98 11.51
N PRO A 38 6.60 -5.16 12.36
CA PRO A 38 7.25 -4.04 13.06
C PRO A 38 8.00 -3.10 12.11
N ASN A 39 8.30 -1.90 12.60
CA ASN A 39 9.13 -0.96 11.84
C ASN A 39 10.52 -1.55 11.61
N GLY A 40 11.05 -1.37 10.39
CA GLY A 40 12.34 -1.93 9.99
C GLY A 40 12.30 -3.41 9.58
N ALA A 41 11.14 -4.08 9.56
CA ALA A 41 11.02 -5.49 9.16
C ALA A 41 11.23 -5.76 7.66
N GLY A 42 11.52 -4.72 6.85
CA GLY A 42 11.78 -4.89 5.42
C GLY A 42 10.59 -4.59 4.50
N LYS A 43 9.43 -4.18 5.05
CA LYS A 43 8.21 -3.89 4.27
C LYS A 43 8.44 -2.88 3.16
N THR A 44 8.99 -1.70 3.47
CA THR A 44 9.32 -0.67 2.47
C THR A 44 10.40 -1.14 1.49
N THR A 45 11.35 -1.99 1.93
CA THR A 45 12.33 -2.62 1.03
C THR A 45 11.65 -3.52 0.00
N LEU A 46 10.65 -4.29 0.43
CA LEU A 46 9.83 -5.10 -0.47
C LEU A 46 9.16 -4.22 -1.54
N PHE A 47 8.56 -3.09 -1.14
CA PHE A 47 7.94 -2.15 -2.09
C PHE A 47 8.96 -1.55 -3.07
N ARG A 48 10.15 -1.19 -2.58
CA ARG A 48 11.24 -0.69 -3.45
C ARG A 48 11.70 -1.74 -4.46
N MET A 49 11.71 -3.01 -4.10
CA MET A 49 12.01 -4.08 -5.05
C MET A 49 10.90 -4.24 -6.09
N ILE A 50 9.63 -4.17 -5.68
CA ILE A 50 8.48 -4.27 -6.62
C ILE A 50 8.48 -3.08 -7.59
N THR A 51 8.84 -1.87 -7.14
CA THR A 51 8.90 -0.67 -8.00
C THR A 51 10.19 -0.57 -8.84
N GLY A 52 11.15 -1.49 -8.64
CA GLY A 52 12.44 -1.46 -9.32
C GLY A 52 13.45 -0.43 -8.77
N ALA A 53 13.10 0.26 -7.67
CA ALA A 53 14.01 1.19 -6.98
C ALA A 53 15.14 0.47 -6.23
N GLU A 54 14.97 -0.82 -5.92
CA GLU A 54 15.98 -1.71 -5.35
C GLU A 54 16.02 -3.01 -6.14
N THR A 55 17.23 -3.53 -6.38
CA THR A 55 17.41 -4.84 -7.02
C THR A 55 17.49 -5.91 -5.94
N PRO A 56 16.74 -7.02 -6.03
CA PRO A 56 16.89 -8.15 -5.13
C PRO A 56 18.28 -8.79 -5.29
N ASP A 57 18.82 -9.34 -4.19
CA ASP A 57 20.09 -10.05 -4.22
C ASP A 57 19.92 -11.55 -4.58
N ALA A 58 18.72 -12.09 -4.36
CA ALA A 58 18.35 -13.45 -4.75
C ALA A 58 16.84 -13.58 -4.95
N GLY A 59 16.42 -14.64 -5.63
CA GLY A 59 15.03 -14.91 -5.97
C GLY A 59 14.60 -14.23 -7.26
N THR A 60 13.30 -14.36 -7.58
CA THR A 60 12.72 -13.75 -8.78
C THR A 60 11.48 -12.94 -8.44
N LEU A 61 11.31 -11.82 -9.13
CA LEU A 61 10.15 -10.98 -9.10
C LEU A 61 9.60 -10.87 -10.52
N LYS A 62 8.34 -11.22 -10.69
CA LYS A 62 7.64 -11.14 -11.97
C LYS A 62 6.42 -10.26 -11.83
N ILE A 63 6.35 -9.24 -12.67
CA ILE A 63 5.18 -8.38 -12.83
C ILE A 63 4.58 -8.73 -14.19
N GLY A 64 3.27 -8.94 -14.25
CA GLY A 64 2.59 -9.26 -15.49
C GLY A 64 2.78 -8.16 -16.54
N GLU A 65 2.85 -8.51 -17.82
CA GLU A 65 3.12 -7.57 -18.92
C GLU A 65 2.08 -6.44 -19.01
N THR A 66 0.84 -6.71 -18.58
CA THR A 66 -0.26 -5.73 -18.59
C THR A 66 -0.39 -4.95 -17.27
N VAL A 67 0.53 -5.17 -16.32
CA VAL A 67 0.45 -4.55 -15.00
C VAL A 67 1.04 -3.15 -15.02
N ALA A 68 0.18 -2.17 -14.72
CA ALA A 68 0.56 -0.80 -14.45
C ALA A 68 0.63 -0.60 -12.93
N VAL A 69 1.85 -0.51 -12.39
CA VAL A 69 2.07 -0.30 -10.95
C VAL A 69 1.82 1.17 -10.61
N GLY A 70 0.90 1.41 -9.68
CA GLY A 70 0.73 2.69 -9.02
C GLY A 70 1.34 2.64 -7.62
N TYR A 71 2.32 3.47 -7.35
CA TYR A 71 2.97 3.57 -6.04
C TYR A 71 2.82 4.97 -5.45
N VAL A 72 2.35 5.04 -4.22
CA VAL A 72 2.46 6.24 -3.40
C VAL A 72 3.60 6.03 -2.43
N ASP A 73 4.72 6.65 -2.73
CA ASP A 73 5.78 6.85 -1.77
C ASP A 73 5.44 8.07 -0.89
N GLN A 74 5.83 8.03 0.36
CA GLN A 74 5.85 9.22 1.23
C GLN A 74 6.79 10.32 0.67
N SER A 75 7.68 10.00 -0.26
CA SER A 75 8.49 10.95 -1.04
C SER A 75 7.80 11.39 -2.34
N ARG A 76 6.61 11.93 -2.26
CA ARG A 76 6.05 13.10 -2.95
C ARG A 76 6.47 13.30 -4.39
N ASP A 77 5.71 12.78 -5.34
CA ASP A 77 5.54 13.50 -6.62
C ASP A 77 5.16 14.94 -6.26
N ALA A 78 6.00 15.90 -6.63
CA ALA A 78 5.81 17.28 -6.23
C ALA A 78 4.46 17.77 -6.75
N LEU A 79 3.52 18.03 -5.84
CA LEU A 79 2.27 18.68 -6.20
C LEU A 79 2.58 20.11 -6.65
N SER A 80 1.89 20.58 -7.65
CA SER A 80 2.03 21.95 -8.17
C SER A 80 1.38 22.95 -7.21
N PRO A 81 2.15 23.77 -6.46
CA PRO A 81 1.59 24.61 -5.39
C PRO A 81 0.60 25.67 -5.90
N ASP A 82 0.77 26.07 -7.16
CA ASP A 82 -0.03 27.15 -7.78
C ASP A 82 -1.36 26.67 -8.37
N LYS A 83 -1.52 25.35 -8.59
CA LYS A 83 -2.76 24.77 -9.06
C LYS A 83 -3.79 24.69 -7.94
N THR A 84 -5.06 24.74 -8.31
CA THR A 84 -6.14 24.38 -7.40
C THR A 84 -6.16 22.88 -7.15
N VAL A 85 -6.78 22.45 -6.05
CA VAL A 85 -7.01 21.02 -5.76
C VAL A 85 -7.70 20.33 -6.93
N PHE A 86 -8.74 20.99 -7.48
CA PHE A 86 -9.46 20.47 -8.64
C PHE A 86 -8.54 20.27 -9.84
N GLU A 87 -7.78 21.26 -10.23
CA GLU A 87 -6.86 21.19 -11.38
C GLU A 87 -5.76 20.15 -11.15
N GLU A 88 -5.22 20.08 -9.94
CA GLU A 88 -4.14 19.15 -9.62
C GLU A 88 -4.59 17.68 -9.69
N ILE A 89 -5.80 17.37 -9.22
CA ILE A 89 -6.36 16.02 -9.25
C ILE A 89 -6.89 15.68 -10.65
N THR A 90 -7.65 16.59 -11.26
CA THR A 90 -8.43 16.27 -12.46
C THR A 90 -7.70 16.60 -13.77
N GLY A 91 -6.70 17.49 -13.71
CA GLY A 91 -6.08 18.08 -14.90
C GLY A 91 -7.01 19.07 -15.60
N GLY A 92 -8.07 19.57 -14.92
CA GLY A 92 -9.08 20.46 -15.47
C GLY A 92 -10.22 19.75 -16.22
N SER A 93 -10.21 18.43 -16.29
CA SER A 93 -11.30 17.65 -16.92
C SER A 93 -12.58 17.71 -16.08
N GLU A 94 -13.74 17.78 -16.72
CA GLU A 94 -15.04 17.70 -16.05
C GLU A 94 -15.47 16.27 -15.74
N GLU A 95 -14.88 15.28 -16.39
CA GLU A 95 -15.11 13.84 -16.15
C GLU A 95 -13.80 13.10 -15.94
N ILE A 96 -13.84 12.07 -15.10
CA ILE A 96 -12.73 11.15 -14.81
C ILE A 96 -13.17 9.74 -15.16
N GLU A 97 -12.31 9.01 -15.87
CA GLU A 97 -12.49 7.59 -16.14
C GLU A 97 -11.85 6.77 -15.00
N LEU A 98 -12.65 5.96 -14.31
CA LEU A 98 -12.24 5.00 -13.31
C LEU A 98 -12.54 3.60 -13.82
N GLY A 99 -11.56 2.98 -14.49
CA GLY A 99 -11.78 1.72 -15.18
C GLY A 99 -12.84 1.87 -16.27
N LYS A 100 -13.98 1.18 -16.13
CA LYS A 100 -15.10 1.23 -17.08
C LYS A 100 -16.16 2.29 -16.75
N LYS A 101 -16.01 3.02 -15.66
CA LYS A 101 -16.98 4.03 -15.18
C LYS A 101 -16.47 5.44 -15.42
N LYS A 102 -17.38 6.32 -15.87
CA LYS A 102 -17.16 7.77 -15.90
C LYS A 102 -17.80 8.41 -14.68
N VAL A 103 -17.05 9.29 -14.02
CA VAL A 103 -17.48 10.00 -12.83
C VAL A 103 -17.24 11.49 -13.05
N ALA A 104 -18.20 12.33 -12.64
CA ALA A 104 -18.03 13.78 -12.65
C ALA A 104 -16.84 14.15 -11.75
N SER A 105 -15.90 14.93 -12.27
CA SER A 105 -14.65 15.27 -11.59
C SER A 105 -14.87 15.92 -10.22
N ARG A 106 -15.89 16.79 -10.12
CA ARG A 106 -16.23 17.44 -8.83
C ARG A 106 -16.72 16.43 -7.79
N ALA A 107 -17.48 15.41 -8.19
CA ALA A 107 -17.92 14.34 -7.31
C ALA A 107 -16.72 13.50 -6.87
N TYR A 108 -15.84 13.13 -7.80
CA TYR A 108 -14.61 12.39 -7.48
C TYR A 108 -13.73 13.13 -6.46
N VAL A 109 -13.46 14.41 -6.68
CA VAL A 109 -12.66 15.24 -5.77
C VAL A 109 -13.32 15.34 -4.39
N SER A 110 -14.66 15.34 -4.32
CA SER A 110 -15.39 15.39 -3.06
C SER A 110 -15.26 14.10 -2.23
N TRP A 111 -14.96 12.95 -2.83
CA TRP A 111 -14.68 11.70 -2.10
C TRP A 111 -13.46 11.84 -1.18
N PHE A 112 -12.51 12.69 -1.54
CA PHE A 112 -11.30 12.98 -0.75
C PHE A 112 -11.49 14.17 0.19
N ASN A 113 -12.75 14.45 0.58
CA ASN A 113 -13.13 15.52 1.51
C ASN A 113 -12.79 16.95 1.04
N PHE A 114 -12.69 17.17 -0.28
CA PHE A 114 -12.63 18.51 -0.86
C PHE A 114 -14.00 18.88 -1.43
N LYS A 115 -14.86 19.49 -0.60
CA LYS A 115 -16.25 19.85 -0.94
C LYS A 115 -16.37 21.33 -1.24
N GLY A 116 -17.22 21.68 -2.21
CA GLY A 116 -17.54 23.06 -2.54
C GLY A 116 -16.31 23.94 -2.83
N GLY A 117 -16.17 25.05 -2.14
CA GLY A 117 -15.07 25.99 -2.33
C GLY A 117 -13.69 25.46 -2.01
N SER A 118 -13.57 24.38 -1.22
CA SER A 118 -12.26 23.79 -0.90
C SER A 118 -11.56 23.20 -2.13
N GLN A 119 -12.31 22.85 -3.18
CA GLN A 119 -11.74 22.38 -4.45
C GLN A 119 -10.96 23.47 -5.21
N GLN A 120 -11.26 24.74 -4.92
CA GLN A 120 -10.60 25.90 -5.53
C GLN A 120 -9.40 26.42 -4.72
N ARG A 121 -9.12 25.83 -3.55
CA ARG A 121 -7.94 26.18 -2.77
C ARG A 121 -6.67 25.75 -3.51
N LYS A 122 -5.65 26.61 -3.41
CA LYS A 122 -4.33 26.27 -3.97
C LYS A 122 -3.66 25.16 -3.16
N VAL A 123 -3.03 24.22 -3.86
CA VAL A 123 -2.32 23.08 -3.26
C VAL A 123 -1.24 23.55 -2.29
N GLY A 124 -0.56 24.66 -2.59
CA GLY A 124 0.46 25.25 -1.71
C GLY A 124 -0.05 25.63 -0.32
N SER A 125 -1.36 25.93 -0.19
CA SER A 125 -2.01 26.32 1.07
C SER A 125 -2.54 25.14 1.90
N LEU A 126 -2.38 23.90 1.41
CA LEU A 126 -2.90 22.70 2.05
C LEU A 126 -2.00 22.23 3.21
N SER A 127 -2.63 21.65 4.23
CA SER A 127 -1.92 20.91 5.29
C SER A 127 -1.26 19.64 4.74
N GLY A 128 -0.42 18.99 5.54
CA GLY A 128 0.21 17.70 5.18
C GLY A 128 -0.81 16.61 4.85
N GLY A 129 -1.82 16.43 5.71
CA GLY A 129 -2.91 15.47 5.49
C GLY A 129 -3.75 15.79 4.25
N GLU A 130 -4.06 17.07 4.01
CA GLU A 130 -4.76 17.48 2.79
C GLU A 130 -3.93 17.17 1.52
N ARG A 131 -2.62 17.39 1.54
CA ARG A 131 -1.74 17.01 0.43
C ARG A 131 -1.72 15.50 0.19
N ASN A 132 -1.69 14.70 1.26
CA ASN A 132 -1.77 13.24 1.13
C ASN A 132 -3.07 12.79 0.44
N ARG A 133 -4.21 13.43 0.74
CA ARG A 133 -5.49 13.18 0.05
C ARG A 133 -5.43 13.51 -1.44
N VAL A 134 -4.75 14.61 -1.82
CA VAL A 134 -4.55 14.96 -3.23
C VAL A 134 -3.69 13.91 -3.93
N HIS A 135 -2.59 13.47 -3.31
CA HIS A 135 -1.75 12.39 -3.86
C HIS A 135 -2.55 11.11 -4.08
N LEU A 136 -3.32 10.70 -3.09
CA LEU A 136 -4.16 9.51 -3.16
C LEU A 136 -5.19 9.60 -4.30
N ALA A 137 -5.87 10.76 -4.42
CA ALA A 137 -6.82 10.99 -5.50
C ALA A 137 -6.14 10.91 -6.89
N LYS A 138 -4.97 11.50 -7.05
CA LYS A 138 -4.20 11.42 -8.30
C LYS A 138 -3.81 9.99 -8.65
N LEU A 139 -3.39 9.21 -7.64
CA LEU A 139 -3.00 7.83 -7.84
C LEU A 139 -4.14 6.96 -8.33
N LEU A 140 -5.27 7.00 -7.61
CA LEU A 140 -6.43 6.18 -7.95
C LEU A 140 -7.02 6.53 -9.33
N LYS A 141 -6.81 7.76 -9.80
CA LYS A 141 -7.18 8.19 -11.15
C LYS A 141 -6.26 7.62 -12.25
N LYS A 142 -4.97 7.35 -11.96
CA LYS A 142 -3.95 6.99 -12.98
C LYS A 142 -4.24 5.69 -13.76
N GLY A 143 -5.28 4.94 -13.40
CA GLY A 143 -5.63 3.71 -14.12
C GLY A 143 -4.64 2.57 -13.94
N SER A 144 -3.84 2.60 -12.87
CA SER A 144 -3.03 1.45 -12.47
C SER A 144 -3.92 0.28 -12.12
N ASN A 145 -3.43 -0.95 -12.25
CA ASN A 145 -4.15 -2.17 -11.86
C ASN A 145 -3.46 -2.93 -10.73
N LEU A 146 -2.30 -2.45 -10.27
CA LEU A 146 -1.63 -2.85 -9.04
C LEU A 146 -1.27 -1.60 -8.24
N LEU A 147 -1.90 -1.41 -7.08
CA LEU A 147 -1.60 -0.31 -6.17
C LEU A 147 -0.65 -0.76 -5.06
N LEU A 148 0.39 0.01 -4.82
CA LEU A 148 1.27 -0.11 -3.66
C LEU A 148 1.06 1.11 -2.77
N LEU A 149 0.55 0.91 -1.55
CA LEU A 149 0.24 1.97 -0.61
C LEU A 149 1.07 1.78 0.65
N ASP A 150 1.99 2.71 0.93
CA ASP A 150 2.82 2.69 2.13
C ASP A 150 2.26 3.69 3.16
N GLU A 151 1.69 3.16 4.24
CA GLU A 151 1.05 3.91 5.34
C GLU A 151 0.01 4.95 4.85
N PRO A 152 -0.96 4.55 3.99
CA PRO A 152 -1.90 5.51 3.41
C PRO A 152 -2.88 6.11 4.42
N THR A 153 -2.98 5.53 5.61
CA THR A 153 -3.89 5.95 6.68
C THR A 153 -3.33 7.06 7.56
N ASN A 154 -2.02 7.34 7.47
CA ASN A 154 -1.39 8.36 8.28
C ASN A 154 -1.97 9.76 7.98
N ASP A 155 -2.29 10.48 9.05
CA ASP A 155 -2.84 11.85 9.00
C ASP A 155 -4.20 11.99 8.28
N LEU A 156 -4.93 10.88 8.08
CA LEU A 156 -6.29 10.93 7.54
C LEU A 156 -7.32 11.13 8.66
N ASP A 157 -8.32 11.98 8.38
CA ASP A 157 -9.53 12.04 9.18
C ASP A 157 -10.47 10.85 8.87
N VAL A 158 -11.44 10.61 9.75
CA VAL A 158 -12.36 9.45 9.66
C VAL A 158 -13.13 9.41 8.33
N ASP A 159 -13.56 10.57 7.83
CA ASP A 159 -14.33 10.64 6.57
C ASP A 159 -13.45 10.28 5.38
N THR A 160 -12.20 10.74 5.37
CA THR A 160 -11.23 10.39 4.32
C THR A 160 -10.82 8.93 4.40
N LEU A 161 -10.67 8.38 5.61
CA LEU A 161 -10.36 6.96 5.79
C LEU A 161 -11.47 6.08 5.20
N ARG A 162 -12.75 6.42 5.45
CA ARG A 162 -13.88 5.73 4.85
C ARG A 162 -13.90 5.83 3.32
N ALA A 163 -13.62 7.02 2.79
CA ALA A 163 -13.54 7.20 1.35
C ALA A 163 -12.42 6.36 0.72
N LEU A 164 -11.28 6.22 1.41
CA LEU A 164 -10.19 5.33 0.99
C LEU A 164 -10.62 3.85 1.02
N GLU A 165 -11.28 3.41 2.10
CA GLU A 165 -11.82 2.05 2.21
C GLU A 165 -12.77 1.73 1.04
N GLU A 166 -13.76 2.60 0.79
CA GLU A 166 -14.73 2.44 -0.30
C GLU A 166 -14.05 2.42 -1.68
N ALA A 167 -13.05 3.30 -1.88
CA ALA A 167 -12.31 3.35 -3.14
C ALA A 167 -11.51 2.06 -3.38
N LEU A 168 -10.86 1.52 -2.35
CA LEU A 168 -10.11 0.26 -2.45
C LEU A 168 -11.03 -0.95 -2.65
N LEU A 169 -12.14 -1.03 -1.94
CA LEU A 169 -13.12 -2.12 -2.09
C LEU A 169 -13.80 -2.11 -3.45
N SER A 170 -13.96 -0.95 -4.08
CA SER A 170 -14.51 -0.82 -5.43
C SER A 170 -13.44 -0.84 -6.54
N TYR A 171 -12.17 -0.94 -6.18
CA TYR A 171 -11.07 -0.93 -7.12
C TYR A 171 -11.03 -2.24 -7.94
N ALA A 172 -10.97 -2.11 -9.26
CA ALA A 172 -11.00 -3.26 -10.16
C ALA A 172 -9.68 -4.02 -10.29
N GLY A 173 -8.60 -3.48 -9.71
CA GLY A 173 -7.27 -4.09 -9.67
C GLY A 173 -6.98 -4.76 -8.33
N CYS A 174 -5.70 -4.95 -8.04
CA CYS A 174 -5.24 -5.40 -6.74
C CYS A 174 -4.45 -4.32 -6.02
N ALA A 175 -4.39 -4.44 -4.69
CA ALA A 175 -3.62 -3.54 -3.85
C ALA A 175 -2.73 -4.31 -2.90
N VAL A 176 -1.54 -3.77 -2.64
CA VAL A 176 -0.65 -4.20 -1.57
C VAL A 176 -0.47 -3.00 -0.64
N VAL A 177 -0.90 -3.14 0.60
CA VAL A 177 -1.02 -2.04 1.54
C VAL A 177 -0.17 -2.32 2.77
N ILE A 178 0.79 -1.44 3.08
CA ILE A 178 1.46 -1.41 4.37
C ILE A 178 0.67 -0.47 5.26
N SER A 179 0.18 -0.93 6.41
CA SER A 179 -0.45 -0.07 7.41
C SER A 179 -0.30 -0.66 8.81
N HIS A 180 -0.34 0.22 9.82
CA HIS A 180 -0.42 -0.14 11.22
C HIS A 180 -1.84 0.00 11.77
N ASP A 181 -2.79 0.51 10.98
CA ASP A 181 -4.19 0.63 11.33
C ASP A 181 -4.91 -0.71 11.16
N ARG A 182 -5.08 -1.42 12.28
CA ARG A 182 -5.70 -2.76 12.32
C ARG A 182 -7.15 -2.74 11.87
N TRP A 183 -7.90 -1.68 12.23
CA TRP A 183 -9.30 -1.54 11.87
C TRP A 183 -9.49 -1.34 10.37
N PHE A 184 -8.63 -0.52 9.78
CA PHE A 184 -8.59 -0.33 8.35
C PHE A 184 -8.26 -1.64 7.62
N LEU A 185 -7.20 -2.33 8.04
CA LEU A 185 -6.78 -3.58 7.41
C LEU A 185 -7.84 -4.69 7.55
N ASP A 186 -8.53 -4.75 8.69
CA ASP A 186 -9.58 -5.74 8.90
C ASP A 186 -10.77 -5.59 7.94
N ARG A 187 -11.05 -4.36 7.51
CA ARG A 187 -12.15 -4.06 6.60
C ARG A 187 -11.82 -4.29 5.13
N ILE A 188 -10.57 -4.15 4.74
CA ILE A 188 -10.20 -4.17 3.32
C ILE A 188 -9.40 -5.41 2.92
N ALA A 189 -8.61 -6.00 3.82
CA ALA A 189 -7.68 -7.05 3.47
C ALA A 189 -8.40 -8.37 3.15
N THR A 190 -8.00 -8.97 2.05
CA THR A 190 -8.36 -10.35 1.68
C THR A 190 -7.25 -11.33 2.03
N HIS A 191 -6.01 -10.81 2.16
CA HIS A 191 -4.81 -11.58 2.47
C HIS A 191 -3.89 -10.78 3.37
N ILE A 192 -3.17 -11.45 4.24
CA ILE A 192 -2.15 -10.86 5.10
C ILE A 192 -0.78 -11.43 4.75
N LEU A 193 0.19 -10.54 4.61
CA LEU A 193 1.61 -10.86 4.54
C LEU A 193 2.28 -10.32 5.81
N ALA A 194 2.51 -11.20 6.78
CA ALA A 194 3.00 -10.82 8.10
C ALA A 194 4.50 -11.06 8.24
N PHE A 195 5.25 -9.99 8.51
CA PHE A 195 6.63 -10.04 8.91
C PHE A 195 6.68 -10.26 10.42
N GLU A 196 6.76 -11.52 10.86
CA GLU A 196 6.63 -11.91 12.29
C GLU A 196 7.94 -11.79 13.09
N GLY A 197 9.02 -11.39 12.48
CA GLY A 197 10.35 -11.29 13.07
C GLY A 197 11.33 -12.32 12.47
N ASP A 198 12.62 -12.19 12.83
CA ASP A 198 13.72 -13.03 12.33
C ASP A 198 13.74 -13.23 10.79
N SER A 199 13.20 -12.24 10.04
CA SER A 199 13.00 -12.26 8.59
C SER A 199 11.97 -13.30 8.11
N GLU A 200 11.22 -13.91 9.01
CA GLU A 200 10.12 -14.82 8.67
C GLU A 200 8.90 -14.03 8.16
N VAL A 201 8.36 -14.48 7.02
CA VAL A 201 7.16 -13.89 6.43
C VAL A 201 6.10 -14.97 6.30
N VAL A 202 4.97 -14.74 6.96
CA VAL A 202 3.81 -15.62 6.96
C VAL A 202 2.78 -15.10 5.98
N TRP A 203 2.37 -15.92 5.03
CA TRP A 203 1.24 -15.68 4.15
C TRP A 203 -0.04 -16.26 4.76
N PHE A 204 -1.11 -15.49 4.79
CA PHE A 204 -2.39 -15.90 5.35
C PHE A 204 -3.54 -15.37 4.47
N GLU A 205 -4.50 -16.23 4.13
CA GLU A 205 -5.72 -15.86 3.43
C GLU A 205 -6.82 -15.53 4.46
N GLY A 206 -7.31 -14.30 4.45
CA GLY A 206 -8.28 -13.78 5.39
C GLY A 206 -8.00 -12.33 5.78
N ASN A 207 -8.84 -11.80 6.67
CA ASN A 207 -8.70 -10.46 7.21
C ASN A 207 -7.72 -10.40 8.40
N TYR A 208 -7.60 -9.22 9.01
CA TYR A 208 -6.67 -9.02 10.12
C TYR A 208 -7.09 -9.80 11.40
N GLN A 209 -8.38 -9.89 11.72
CA GLN A 209 -8.88 -10.62 12.91
C GLN A 209 -8.64 -12.12 12.77
N ASP A 210 -8.90 -12.67 11.59
CA ASP A 210 -8.66 -14.10 11.31
C ASP A 210 -7.19 -14.45 11.43
N TYR A 211 -6.30 -13.58 10.91
CA TYR A 211 -4.86 -13.72 11.07
C TYR A 211 -4.42 -13.66 12.55
N GLU A 212 -4.94 -12.71 13.35
CA GLU A 212 -4.62 -12.64 14.78
C GLU A 212 -5.05 -13.92 15.52
N ALA A 213 -6.22 -14.45 15.20
CA ALA A 213 -6.70 -15.70 15.77
C ALA A 213 -5.80 -16.88 15.40
N ASP A 214 -5.38 -16.95 14.13
CA ASP A 214 -4.44 -17.98 13.68
C ASP A 214 -3.06 -17.82 14.35
N ARG A 215 -2.54 -16.61 14.42
CA ARG A 215 -1.27 -16.31 15.10
C ARG A 215 -1.28 -16.72 16.57
N LYS A 216 -2.36 -16.43 17.29
CA LYS A 216 -2.53 -16.85 18.70
C LYS A 216 -2.58 -18.39 18.81
N ARG A 217 -3.22 -19.08 17.88
CA ARG A 217 -3.27 -20.54 17.84
C ARG A 217 -1.89 -21.16 17.58
N ARG A 218 -1.10 -20.60 16.64
CA ARG A 218 0.26 -21.08 16.28
C ARG A 218 1.30 -20.84 17.37
N LEU A 219 1.28 -19.63 17.97
CA LEU A 219 2.33 -19.16 18.87
C LEU A 219 1.95 -19.28 20.36
N GLY A 220 0.67 -19.52 20.70
CA GLY A 220 0.20 -19.59 22.07
C GLY A 220 0.50 -18.33 22.87
N ALA A 221 0.96 -18.45 24.10
CA ALA A 221 1.32 -17.34 24.97
C ALA A 221 2.46 -16.45 24.44
N ALA A 222 3.26 -16.94 23.49
CA ALA A 222 4.32 -16.16 22.87
C ALA A 222 3.80 -15.11 21.88
N ALA A 223 2.55 -15.24 21.42
CA ALA A 223 1.94 -14.30 20.48
C ALA A 223 1.83 -12.88 21.04
N ASP A 224 1.61 -12.74 22.35
CA ASP A 224 1.41 -11.45 23.01
C ASP A 224 2.70 -10.83 23.57
N GLN A 225 3.84 -11.51 23.44
CA GLN A 225 5.12 -10.96 23.90
C GLN A 225 5.68 -9.99 22.85
N PRO A 226 6.09 -8.77 23.26
CA PRO A 226 6.73 -7.84 22.35
C PRO A 226 8.10 -8.40 21.92
N HIS A 227 8.19 -8.91 20.71
CA HIS A 227 9.44 -9.36 20.15
C HIS A 227 10.31 -8.16 19.76
N ARG A 228 11.48 -8.05 20.40
CA ARG A 228 12.52 -7.15 19.94
C ARG A 228 13.06 -7.71 18.64
N ILE A 229 13.00 -6.95 17.55
CA ILE A 229 13.54 -7.37 16.24
C ILE A 229 15.00 -7.75 16.43
N LYS A 230 15.32 -9.03 16.31
CA LYS A 230 16.68 -9.53 16.21
C LYS A 230 16.96 -9.73 14.72
N TYR A 231 17.63 -8.78 14.11
CA TYR A 231 18.10 -8.97 12.74
C TYR A 231 19.10 -10.12 12.70
N ARG A 232 18.91 -11.05 11.77
CA ARG A 232 19.84 -12.13 11.53
C ARG A 232 21.20 -11.58 11.10
N LYS A 233 22.23 -11.74 11.92
CA LYS A 233 23.60 -11.34 11.57
C LYS A 233 24.10 -12.27 10.48
N LEU A 234 24.77 -11.70 9.46
CA LEU A 234 25.49 -12.49 8.48
C LEU A 234 26.60 -13.27 9.22
N THR A 235 26.55 -14.59 9.18
CA THR A 235 27.69 -15.42 9.50
C THR A 235 28.68 -15.28 8.36
N ARG A 236 29.92 -14.83 8.65
CA ARG A 236 31.00 -14.90 7.68
C ARG A 236 31.24 -16.38 7.38
N GLY A 237 30.99 -16.79 6.13
CA GLY A 237 31.50 -18.01 5.55
C GLY A 237 32.95 -17.81 5.12
#